data_5e6fa5cb27549f7ba95d2c2780650769
#
_entry.id   5e6fa5cb27549f7ba95d2c2780650769
#
_cell.length_a   1.000
_cell.length_b   1.000
_cell.length_c   1.000
_cell.angle_alpha   90.00
_cell.angle_beta   90.00
_cell.angle_gamma   90.00
#
_symmetry.space_group_name_H-M   'P 1'
#
loop_
_entity.id
_entity.type
_entity.pdbx_description
1 polymer ?
#
loop_
_entity_poly.entity_id
_entity_poly.type
_entity_poly.pdbx_seq_one_letter_code
_entity_poly.pdbx_strand_id
1 'polypeptide(L)'
;KHKIQHCATYLKNKLASGDQIIYGINTGFGSLCNKVISNTELEDLQINLVRSHACGTGAKISNDIVKRILLLKAIALSKGHSGIYLETVERILWLYNNNILPVIYELGSLGASGDLAPLAHMSLALIGEGDVVYEGKIRPIADVLVEFDIAPIKLHPKEGLALLNGTQFMAAYLSHCVTQGLKIFDSANAISSISID
;
A
#
# COMPACT_ATOMS: atom_id res chain seq x y z
N LYS A 1 14.84 -4.02 -9.12
CA LYS A 1 15.60 -3.32 -8.09
C LYS A 1 16.25 -2.04 -8.63
N HIS A 2 17.05 -2.09 -9.70
CA HIS A 2 17.79 -0.94 -10.24
C HIS A 2 16.89 0.30 -10.50
N LYS A 3 15.70 0.15 -11.11
CA LYS A 3 14.79 1.28 -11.38
C LYS A 3 14.31 1.96 -10.10
N ILE A 4 14.01 1.19 -9.05
CA ILE A 4 13.59 1.72 -7.75
C ILE A 4 14.72 2.54 -7.14
N GLN A 5 15.91 1.97 -7.04
CA GLN A 5 17.09 2.62 -6.48
C GLN A 5 17.47 3.89 -7.23
N HIS A 6 17.44 3.85 -8.57
CA HIS A 6 17.73 5.01 -9.40
C HIS A 6 16.74 6.16 -9.11
N CYS A 7 15.42 5.87 -9.04
CA CYS A 7 14.41 6.88 -8.75
C CYS A 7 14.54 7.45 -7.33
N ALA A 8 14.80 6.61 -6.32
CA ALA A 8 15.00 7.05 -4.95
C ALA A 8 16.25 7.93 -4.82
N THR A 9 17.37 7.54 -5.45
CA THR A 9 18.61 8.32 -5.46
C THR A 9 18.42 9.66 -6.16
N TYR A 10 17.74 9.69 -7.30
CA TYR A 10 17.40 10.94 -7.99
C TYR A 10 16.64 11.89 -7.08
N LEU A 11 15.59 11.41 -6.41
CA LEU A 11 14.79 12.22 -5.49
C LEU A 11 15.63 12.74 -4.32
N LYS A 12 16.42 11.87 -3.69
CA LYS A 12 17.32 12.23 -2.60
C LYS A 12 18.29 13.36 -3.00
N ASN A 13 18.92 13.23 -4.16
CA ASN A 13 19.85 14.23 -4.66
C ASN A 13 19.14 15.56 -4.97
N LYS A 14 17.94 15.49 -5.53
CA LYS A 14 17.13 16.68 -5.83
C LYS A 14 16.69 17.42 -4.57
N LEU A 15 16.38 16.71 -3.48
CA LEU A 15 16.07 17.33 -2.18
C LEU A 15 17.32 17.93 -1.53
N ALA A 16 18.47 17.28 -1.65
CA ALA A 16 19.72 17.77 -1.10
C ALA A 16 20.26 19.02 -1.81
N SER A 17 19.94 19.23 -3.09
CA SER A 17 20.34 20.42 -3.85
C SER A 17 19.56 21.69 -3.52
N GLY A 18 18.59 21.66 -2.59
CA GLY A 18 18.12 22.80 -1.83
C GLY A 18 16.82 23.41 -2.29
N ASP A 19 16.46 24.36 -2.76
CA ASP A 19 15.44 25.40 -2.72
C ASP A 19 14.13 25.13 -3.50
N GLN A 20 13.90 23.95 -4.02
CA GLN A 20 12.68 23.68 -4.76
C GLN A 20 11.54 23.20 -3.84
N ILE A 21 10.43 23.94 -3.88
CA ILE A 21 9.16 23.49 -3.30
C ILE A 21 8.58 22.43 -4.23
N ILE A 22 8.46 21.21 -3.75
CA ILE A 22 7.92 20.09 -4.54
C ILE A 22 6.70 19.56 -3.82
N TYR A 23 5.53 19.69 -4.48
CA TYR A 23 4.25 19.24 -3.94
C TYR A 23 4.29 17.78 -3.50
N GLY A 24 3.79 17.53 -2.31
CA GLY A 24 3.68 16.19 -1.74
C GLY A 24 5.02 15.55 -1.32
N ILE A 25 6.11 16.33 -1.31
CA ILE A 25 7.42 15.93 -0.83
C ILE A 25 7.84 16.78 0.35
N ASN A 26 8.00 18.09 0.15
CA ASN A 26 8.35 19.06 1.19
C ASN A 26 7.27 20.15 1.38
N THR A 27 6.03 19.83 1.03
CA THR A 27 4.85 20.64 1.33
C THR A 27 3.80 19.81 2.03
N GLY A 28 2.83 20.46 2.65
CA GLY A 28 1.57 19.82 3.02
C GLY A 28 0.77 19.35 1.79
N PHE A 29 -0.38 18.74 2.04
CA PHE A 29 -1.24 18.13 1.01
C PHE A 29 -2.57 18.88 0.90
N GLY A 30 -3.20 18.82 -0.26
CA GLY A 30 -4.51 19.43 -0.52
C GLY A 30 -4.51 20.92 -0.21
N SER A 31 -5.36 21.36 0.71
CA SER A 31 -5.45 22.77 1.15
C SER A 31 -4.18 23.30 1.81
N LEU A 32 -3.29 22.43 2.27
CA LEU A 32 -2.03 22.79 2.90
C LEU A 32 -0.83 22.78 1.92
N CYS A 33 -1.06 22.69 0.64
CA CYS A 33 0.00 22.61 -0.39
C CYS A 33 0.97 23.79 -0.40
N ASN A 34 0.57 24.95 0.13
CA ASN A 34 1.39 26.15 0.25
C ASN A 34 2.27 26.19 1.52
N LYS A 35 2.11 25.23 2.44
CA LYS A 35 2.95 25.14 3.65
C LYS A 35 4.19 24.32 3.34
N VAL A 36 5.34 24.98 3.37
CA VAL A 36 6.65 24.31 3.26
C VAL A 36 6.99 23.64 4.59
N ILE A 37 7.41 22.39 4.53
CA ILE A 37 7.78 21.57 5.67
C ILE A 37 9.31 21.51 5.74
N SER A 38 9.85 21.69 6.94
CA SER A 38 11.31 21.61 7.16
C SER A 38 11.83 20.18 6.94
N ASN A 39 13.08 20.07 6.53
CA ASN A 39 13.70 18.75 6.31
C ASN A 39 13.70 17.86 7.56
N THR A 40 13.68 18.44 8.75
CA THR A 40 13.62 17.71 10.02
C THR A 40 12.24 17.14 10.34
N GLU A 41 11.19 17.66 9.71
CA GLU A 41 9.80 17.22 9.92
C GLU A 41 9.26 16.34 8.78
N LEU A 42 10.06 16.10 7.74
CA LEU A 42 9.60 15.35 6.56
C LEU A 42 9.28 13.89 6.87
N GLU A 43 10.01 13.24 7.78
CA GLU A 43 9.74 11.86 8.18
C GLU A 43 8.43 11.79 8.97
N ASP A 44 8.24 12.67 9.93
CA ASP A 44 7.01 12.76 10.72
C ASP A 44 5.80 13.08 9.83
N LEU A 45 5.98 13.92 8.81
CA LEU A 45 4.94 14.20 7.83
C LEU A 45 4.49 12.91 7.12
N GLN A 46 5.41 12.03 6.73
CA GLN A 46 5.05 10.78 6.03
C GLN A 46 4.27 9.84 6.94
N ILE A 47 4.69 9.69 8.19
CA ILE A 47 4.02 8.86 9.18
C ILE A 47 2.62 9.43 9.49
N ASN A 48 2.52 10.72 9.73
CA ASN A 48 1.25 11.39 10.02
C ASN A 48 0.30 11.35 8.82
N LEU A 49 0.82 11.37 7.59
CA LEU A 49 0.03 11.16 6.39
C LEU A 49 -0.62 9.78 6.39
N VAL A 50 0.14 8.72 6.68
CA VAL A 50 -0.39 7.35 6.78
C VAL A 50 -1.45 7.26 7.88
N ARG A 51 -1.14 7.73 9.10
CA ARG A 51 -2.06 7.68 10.24
C ARG A 51 -3.37 8.43 9.99
N SER A 52 -3.30 9.63 9.43
CA SER A 52 -4.47 10.47 9.20
C SER A 52 -5.42 9.92 8.12
N HIS A 53 -4.93 9.09 7.22
CA HIS A 53 -5.72 8.46 6.17
C HIS A 53 -6.20 7.05 6.53
N ALA A 54 -5.72 6.44 7.60
CA ALA A 54 -6.14 5.12 8.06
C ALA A 54 -7.48 5.20 8.82
N CYS A 55 -8.51 5.70 8.15
CA CYS A 55 -9.85 5.97 8.69
C CYS A 55 -10.94 5.04 8.11
N GLY A 56 -10.56 3.93 7.51
CA GLY A 56 -11.49 2.94 6.99
C GLY A 56 -12.36 2.31 8.07
N THR A 57 -13.61 1.97 7.74
CA THR A 57 -14.61 1.40 8.64
C THR A 57 -15.35 0.24 7.97
N GLY A 58 -16.31 -0.35 8.67
CA GLY A 58 -17.11 -1.48 8.17
C GLY A 58 -16.45 -2.83 8.44
N ALA A 59 -16.81 -3.82 7.65
CA ALA A 59 -16.26 -5.16 7.77
C ALA A 59 -14.81 -5.22 7.24
N LYS A 60 -14.06 -6.20 7.71
CA LYS A 60 -12.71 -6.46 7.17
C LYS A 60 -12.84 -7.14 5.81
N ILE A 61 -12.04 -6.71 4.86
CA ILE A 61 -12.00 -7.35 3.55
C ILE A 61 -11.31 -8.73 3.64
N SER A 62 -11.61 -9.59 2.67
CA SER A 62 -11.05 -10.95 2.65
C SER A 62 -9.52 -10.95 2.45
N ASN A 63 -8.87 -11.96 3.04
CA ASN A 63 -7.44 -12.16 2.95
C ASN A 63 -6.95 -12.29 1.49
N ASP A 64 -7.75 -12.85 0.59
CA ASP A 64 -7.43 -12.96 -0.83
C ASP A 64 -7.32 -11.59 -1.49
N ILE A 65 -8.23 -10.67 -1.16
CA ILE A 65 -8.17 -9.28 -1.65
C ILE A 65 -6.95 -8.56 -1.07
N VAL A 66 -6.66 -8.71 0.23
CA VAL A 66 -5.46 -8.12 0.86
C VAL A 66 -4.18 -8.59 0.16
N LYS A 67 -4.05 -9.88 -0.11
CA LYS A 67 -2.91 -10.43 -0.86
C LYS A 67 -2.76 -9.80 -2.25
N ARG A 68 -3.87 -9.62 -2.96
CA ARG A 68 -3.86 -8.95 -4.27
C ARG A 68 -3.42 -7.50 -4.15
N ILE A 69 -3.87 -6.77 -3.11
CA ILE A 69 -3.45 -5.39 -2.86
C ILE A 69 -1.93 -5.33 -2.65
N LEU A 70 -1.36 -6.15 -1.78
CA LEU A 70 0.08 -6.20 -1.53
C LEU A 70 0.88 -6.46 -2.82
N LEU A 71 0.47 -7.46 -3.58
CA LEU A 71 1.14 -7.82 -4.84
C LEU A 71 1.04 -6.69 -5.87
N LEU A 72 -0.15 -6.15 -6.10
CA LEU A 72 -0.38 -5.06 -7.05
C LEU A 72 0.38 -3.80 -6.64
N LYS A 73 0.47 -3.51 -5.33
CA LYS A 73 1.26 -2.39 -4.82
C LYS A 73 2.74 -2.60 -5.09
N ALA A 74 3.29 -3.77 -4.81
CA ALA A 74 4.68 -4.10 -5.11
C ALA A 74 4.97 -3.99 -6.62
N ILE A 75 4.08 -4.46 -7.49
CA ILE A 75 4.20 -4.36 -8.95
C ILE A 75 4.23 -2.88 -9.38
N ALA A 76 3.31 -2.06 -8.88
CA ALA A 76 3.23 -0.64 -9.23
C ALA A 76 4.50 0.12 -8.81
N LEU A 77 4.96 -0.07 -7.58
CA LEU A 77 6.15 0.56 -7.03
C LEU A 77 7.44 0.09 -7.74
N SER A 78 7.47 -1.17 -8.19
CA SER A 78 8.60 -1.75 -8.93
C SER A 78 8.86 -1.10 -10.29
N LYS A 79 7.92 -0.30 -10.81
CA LYS A 79 8.13 0.49 -12.05
C LYS A 79 9.20 1.56 -11.87
N GLY A 80 9.46 2.00 -10.63
CA GLY A 80 10.52 2.96 -10.30
C GLY A 80 10.19 4.41 -10.66
N HIS A 81 8.92 4.82 -10.46
CA HIS A 81 8.45 6.19 -10.72
C HIS A 81 8.01 6.93 -9.44
N SER A 82 8.00 6.24 -8.30
CA SER A 82 7.38 6.75 -7.07
C SER A 82 8.37 7.42 -6.11
N GLY A 83 9.68 7.29 -6.31
CA GLY A 83 10.70 7.75 -5.36
C GLY A 83 10.75 6.92 -4.09
N ILE A 84 10.14 5.72 -4.08
CA ILE A 84 10.14 4.82 -2.94
C ILE A 84 11.49 4.12 -2.80
N TYR A 85 11.86 3.78 -1.57
CA TYR A 85 13.08 3.02 -1.30
C TYR A 85 12.86 1.52 -1.52
N LEU A 86 13.94 0.83 -1.87
CA LEU A 86 13.88 -0.61 -2.15
C LEU A 86 13.44 -1.41 -0.93
N GLU A 87 13.89 -1.03 0.25
CA GLU A 87 13.54 -1.67 1.52
C GLU A 87 12.03 -1.72 1.75
N THR A 88 11.32 -0.63 1.46
CA THR A 88 9.87 -0.56 1.62
C THR A 88 9.15 -1.52 0.67
N VAL A 89 9.60 -1.64 -0.58
CA VAL A 89 9.05 -2.61 -1.53
C VAL A 89 9.36 -4.05 -1.10
N GLU A 90 10.57 -4.31 -0.63
CA GLU A 90 10.97 -5.62 -0.11
C GLU A 90 10.17 -5.99 1.15
N ARG A 91 9.81 -5.02 2.00
CA ARG A 91 8.93 -5.26 3.15
C ARG A 91 7.50 -5.62 2.73
N ILE A 92 6.94 -4.98 1.71
CA ILE A 92 5.62 -5.37 1.17
C ILE A 92 5.67 -6.82 0.66
N LEU A 93 6.71 -7.19 -0.06
CA LEU A 93 6.89 -8.56 -0.54
C LEU A 93 7.12 -9.55 0.61
N TRP A 94 7.80 -9.15 1.68
CA TRP A 94 7.99 -9.96 2.87
C TRP A 94 6.65 -10.25 3.57
N LEU A 95 5.80 -9.24 3.76
CA LEU A 95 4.44 -9.42 4.27
C LEU A 95 3.64 -10.41 3.42
N TYR A 96 3.69 -10.24 2.10
CA TYR A 96 3.02 -11.12 1.15
C TYR A 96 3.50 -12.57 1.25
N ASN A 97 4.81 -12.80 1.24
CA ASN A 97 5.42 -14.12 1.24
C ASN A 97 5.20 -14.89 2.55
N ASN A 98 5.15 -14.18 3.68
CA ASN A 98 4.92 -14.78 5.00
C ASN A 98 3.45 -14.84 5.40
N ASN A 99 2.51 -14.49 4.49
CA ASN A 99 1.08 -14.47 4.81
C ASN A 99 0.70 -13.56 6.00
N ILE A 100 1.47 -12.50 6.21
CA ILE A 100 1.17 -11.48 7.20
C ILE A 100 0.32 -10.42 6.51
N LEU A 101 -0.99 -10.45 6.75
CA LEU A 101 -1.96 -9.70 5.97
C LEU A 101 -2.52 -8.52 6.77
N PRO A 102 -2.21 -7.27 6.40
CA PRO A 102 -2.77 -6.09 7.07
C PRO A 102 -4.30 -6.13 7.14
N VAL A 103 -4.85 -5.73 8.28
CA VAL A 103 -6.29 -5.57 8.43
C VAL A 103 -6.73 -4.32 7.68
N ILE A 104 -7.55 -4.49 6.66
CA ILE A 104 -8.10 -3.43 5.81
C ILE A 104 -9.62 -3.52 5.87
N TYR A 105 -10.30 -2.36 5.88
CA TYR A 105 -11.74 -2.27 5.96
C TYR A 105 -12.38 -1.97 4.60
N GLU A 106 -13.63 -2.38 4.43
CA GLU A 106 -14.36 -2.29 3.16
C GLU A 106 -14.77 -0.86 2.79
N LEU A 107 -15.01 0.00 3.79
CA LEU A 107 -15.44 1.38 3.60
C LEU A 107 -14.28 2.35 3.84
N GLY A 108 -14.13 3.34 2.98
CA GLY A 108 -13.11 4.39 3.12
C GLY A 108 -12.43 4.78 1.81
N SER A 109 -12.51 3.96 0.75
CA SER A 109 -12.03 4.38 -0.57
C SER A 109 -13.09 5.27 -1.23
N LEU A 110 -12.67 6.49 -1.64
CA LEU A 110 -13.50 7.38 -2.44
C LEU A 110 -13.22 7.24 -3.94
N GLY A 111 -12.05 6.73 -4.31
CA GLY A 111 -11.64 6.48 -5.69
C GLY A 111 -11.25 7.73 -6.51
N ALA A 112 -11.55 8.94 -6.05
CA ALA A 112 -11.32 10.18 -6.81
C ALA A 112 -9.83 10.51 -6.99
N SER A 113 -9.00 10.25 -5.96
CA SER A 113 -7.53 10.45 -6.00
C SER A 113 -6.77 9.18 -5.64
N GLY A 114 -7.43 8.03 -5.74
CA GLY A 114 -6.93 6.72 -5.37
C GLY A 114 -7.60 6.15 -4.12
N ASP A 115 -7.17 4.97 -3.74
CA ASP A 115 -7.72 4.19 -2.63
C ASP A 115 -7.02 4.55 -1.31
N LEU A 116 -7.07 5.83 -0.89
CA LEU A 116 -6.21 6.36 0.19
C LEU A 116 -6.38 5.61 1.51
N ALA A 117 -7.60 5.48 2.03
CA ALA A 117 -7.84 4.86 3.32
C ALA A 117 -7.46 3.35 3.35
N PRO A 118 -7.88 2.50 2.40
CA PRO A 118 -7.44 1.12 2.36
C PRO A 118 -5.91 0.96 2.26
N LEU A 119 -5.26 1.78 1.45
CA LEU A 119 -3.81 1.74 1.29
C LEU A 119 -3.07 2.31 2.52
N ALA A 120 -3.69 3.23 3.26
CA ALA A 120 -3.18 3.68 4.55
C ALA A 120 -3.20 2.55 5.59
N HIS A 121 -4.30 1.79 5.70
CA HIS A 121 -4.35 0.61 6.56
C HIS A 121 -3.30 -0.43 6.19
N MET A 122 -3.07 -0.68 4.89
CA MET A 122 -1.96 -1.53 4.44
C MET A 122 -0.61 -0.97 4.92
N SER A 123 -0.42 0.34 4.85
CA SER A 123 0.85 1.01 5.13
C SER A 123 1.17 1.10 6.62
N LEU A 124 0.15 1.10 7.51
CA LEU A 124 0.36 1.00 8.95
C LEU A 124 1.22 -0.21 9.32
N ALA A 125 0.98 -1.36 8.68
CA ALA A 125 1.77 -2.56 8.95
C ALA A 125 3.26 -2.42 8.60
N LEU A 126 3.61 -1.54 7.67
CA LEU A 126 5.01 -1.28 7.31
C LEU A 126 5.74 -0.49 8.39
N ILE A 127 5.05 0.44 9.04
CA ILE A 127 5.59 1.30 10.11
C ILE A 127 5.42 0.70 11.51
N GLY A 128 4.98 -0.56 11.60
CA GLY A 128 4.83 -1.26 12.88
C GLY A 128 3.54 -0.94 13.63
N GLU A 129 2.52 -0.42 12.95
CA GLU A 129 1.24 -0.02 13.55
C GLU A 129 0.07 -0.80 12.94
N GLY A 130 -1.05 -0.80 13.67
CA GLY A 130 -2.26 -1.52 13.26
C GLY A 130 -2.18 -3.03 13.43
N ASP A 131 -3.21 -3.71 12.94
CA ASP A 131 -3.38 -5.14 13.08
C ASP A 131 -3.11 -5.88 11.77
N VAL A 132 -2.71 -7.15 11.91
CA VAL A 132 -2.54 -8.09 10.80
C VAL A 132 -3.25 -9.40 11.11
N VAL A 133 -3.64 -10.10 10.06
CA VAL A 133 -4.02 -11.52 10.15
C VAL A 133 -2.74 -12.33 9.94
N TYR A 134 -2.32 -13.05 10.95
CA TYR A 134 -1.19 -13.96 10.90
C TYR A 134 -1.55 -15.27 11.61
N GLU A 135 -1.26 -16.43 10.99
CA GLU A 135 -1.64 -17.76 11.46
C GLU A 135 -3.14 -17.89 11.82
N GLY A 136 -3.99 -17.25 11.03
CA GLY A 136 -5.45 -17.27 11.24
C GLY A 136 -5.96 -16.40 12.39
N LYS A 137 -5.10 -15.67 13.08
CA LYS A 137 -5.45 -14.78 14.18
C LYS A 137 -5.17 -13.33 13.84
N ILE A 138 -5.96 -12.41 14.42
CA ILE A 138 -5.70 -10.99 14.36
C ILE A 138 -4.77 -10.62 15.51
N ARG A 139 -3.67 -9.97 15.18
CA ARG A 139 -2.62 -9.58 16.13
C ARG A 139 -2.06 -8.20 15.76
N PRO A 140 -1.58 -7.42 16.73
CA PRO A 140 -0.78 -6.23 16.43
C PRO A 140 0.44 -6.59 15.58
N ILE A 141 0.69 -5.83 14.51
CA ILE A 141 1.88 -6.08 13.68
C ILE A 141 3.19 -5.94 14.47
N ALA A 142 3.21 -5.06 15.47
CA ALA A 142 4.38 -4.88 16.32
C ALA A 142 4.85 -6.19 16.97
N ASP A 143 3.90 -6.98 17.47
CA ASP A 143 4.23 -8.29 18.09
C ASP A 143 4.80 -9.28 17.07
N VAL A 144 4.22 -9.27 15.86
CA VAL A 144 4.68 -10.14 14.77
C VAL A 144 6.08 -9.74 14.30
N LEU A 145 6.37 -8.45 14.18
CA LEU A 145 7.71 -7.97 13.82
C LEU A 145 8.78 -8.38 14.86
N VAL A 146 8.44 -8.35 16.15
CA VAL A 146 9.33 -8.81 17.21
C VAL A 146 9.65 -10.31 17.07
N GLU A 147 8.65 -11.15 16.76
CA GLU A 147 8.86 -12.58 16.55
C GLU A 147 9.85 -12.90 15.41
N PHE A 148 9.90 -12.04 14.40
CA PHE A 148 10.82 -12.18 13.25
C PHE A 148 12.14 -11.41 13.42
N ASP A 149 12.34 -10.74 14.55
CA ASP A 149 13.50 -9.84 14.79
C ASP A 149 13.66 -8.78 13.68
N ILE A 150 12.54 -8.17 13.31
CA ILE A 150 12.47 -7.18 12.22
C ILE A 150 11.99 -5.84 12.77
N ALA A 151 12.74 -4.75 12.49
CA ALA A 151 12.34 -3.41 12.86
C ALA A 151 11.27 -2.84 11.90
N PRO A 152 10.36 -1.96 12.36
CA PRO A 152 9.49 -1.19 11.49
C PRO A 152 10.27 -0.36 10.46
N ILE A 153 9.63 -0.10 9.30
CA ILE A 153 10.20 0.77 8.27
C ILE A 153 10.13 2.23 8.73
N LYS A 154 11.22 2.96 8.54
CA LYS A 154 11.22 4.43 8.61
C LYS A 154 10.90 4.99 7.24
N LEU A 155 9.83 5.78 7.15
CA LEU A 155 9.42 6.36 5.88
C LEU A 155 10.28 7.58 5.54
N HIS A 156 10.90 7.55 4.38
CA HIS A 156 11.60 8.69 3.82
C HIS A 156 10.65 9.67 3.10
N PRO A 157 11.10 10.91 2.81
CA PRO A 157 10.31 11.89 2.09
C PRO A 157 9.66 11.32 0.82
N LYS A 158 8.34 11.55 0.65
CA LYS A 158 7.47 11.04 -0.40
C LYS A 158 6.99 9.59 -0.23
N GLU A 159 7.57 8.77 0.64
CA GLU A 159 7.16 7.37 0.76
C GLU A 159 5.72 7.21 1.27
N GLY A 160 5.29 8.04 2.22
CA GLY A 160 3.89 8.06 2.67
C GLY A 160 2.95 8.28 1.48
N LEU A 161 3.18 9.32 0.69
CA LEU A 161 2.36 9.58 -0.51
C LEU A 161 2.46 8.44 -1.53
N ALA A 162 3.64 7.87 -1.76
CA ALA A 162 3.83 6.76 -2.69
C ALA A 162 3.06 5.49 -2.26
N LEU A 163 2.94 5.28 -0.97
CA LEU A 163 2.21 4.15 -0.38
C LEU A 163 0.69 4.36 -0.45
N LEU A 164 0.20 5.53 -0.13
CA LEU A 164 -1.24 5.80 -0.08
C LEU A 164 -1.86 5.99 -1.46
N ASN A 165 -1.16 6.66 -2.38
CA ASN A 165 -1.70 6.98 -3.70
C ASN A 165 -1.62 5.77 -4.64
N GLY A 166 -2.77 5.43 -5.22
CA GLY A 166 -2.90 4.35 -6.17
C GLY A 166 -4.28 3.73 -6.16
N THR A 167 -4.51 2.80 -7.06
CA THR A 167 -5.80 2.15 -7.31
C THR A 167 -5.75 0.64 -7.00
N GLN A 168 -4.86 0.23 -6.10
CA GLN A 168 -4.61 -1.20 -5.87
C GLN A 168 -5.76 -1.90 -5.15
N PHE A 169 -6.55 -1.18 -4.34
CA PHE A 169 -7.77 -1.72 -3.75
C PHE A 169 -8.82 -2.02 -4.82
N MET A 170 -9.17 -1.05 -5.65
CA MET A 170 -10.10 -1.25 -6.78
C MET A 170 -9.60 -2.32 -7.75
N ALA A 171 -8.31 -2.30 -8.10
CA ALA A 171 -7.71 -3.27 -9.01
C ALA A 171 -7.71 -4.69 -8.43
N ALA A 172 -7.55 -4.85 -7.11
CA ALA A 172 -7.63 -6.14 -6.43
C ALA A 172 -9.04 -6.74 -6.55
N TYR A 173 -10.07 -5.95 -6.31
CA TYR A 173 -11.46 -6.38 -6.51
C TYR A 173 -11.75 -6.68 -7.97
N LEU A 174 -11.33 -5.81 -8.90
CA LEU A 174 -11.52 -6.07 -10.33
C LEU A 174 -10.87 -7.40 -10.75
N SER A 175 -9.63 -7.64 -10.34
CA SER A 175 -8.93 -8.89 -10.67
C SER A 175 -9.63 -10.12 -10.07
N HIS A 176 -10.20 -9.99 -8.88
CA HIS A 176 -11.01 -11.03 -8.25
C HIS A 176 -12.28 -11.29 -9.07
N CYS A 177 -13.04 -10.25 -9.39
CA CYS A 177 -14.27 -10.37 -10.18
C CYS A 177 -14.04 -11.00 -11.54
N VAL A 178 -12.99 -10.59 -12.26
CA VAL A 178 -12.63 -11.20 -13.56
C VAL A 178 -12.30 -12.68 -13.39
N THR A 179 -11.52 -13.05 -12.38
CA THR A 179 -11.17 -14.46 -12.12
C THR A 179 -12.40 -15.31 -11.82
N GLN A 180 -13.33 -14.79 -11.00
CA GLN A 180 -14.58 -15.50 -10.70
C GLN A 180 -15.50 -15.57 -11.92
N GLY A 181 -15.60 -14.49 -12.69
CA GLY A 181 -16.38 -14.44 -13.92
C GLY A 181 -15.96 -15.49 -14.93
N LEU A 182 -14.65 -15.67 -15.13
CA LEU A 182 -14.13 -16.75 -16.01
C LEU A 182 -14.50 -18.13 -15.49
N LYS A 183 -14.38 -18.41 -14.21
CA LYS A 183 -14.79 -19.69 -13.63
C LYS A 183 -16.30 -19.97 -13.80
N ILE A 184 -17.13 -18.95 -13.62
CA ILE A 184 -18.58 -19.06 -13.82
C ILE A 184 -18.88 -19.37 -15.30
N PHE A 185 -18.20 -18.69 -16.22
CA PHE A 185 -18.34 -18.89 -17.65
C PHE A 185 -17.98 -20.34 -18.06
N ASP A 186 -16.84 -20.85 -17.59
CA ASP A 186 -16.41 -22.22 -17.86
C ASP A 186 -17.40 -23.24 -17.29
N SER A 187 -17.90 -23.01 -16.07
CA SER A 187 -18.90 -23.86 -15.44
C SER A 187 -20.22 -23.86 -16.21
N ALA A 188 -20.68 -22.70 -16.68
CA ALA A 188 -21.89 -22.58 -17.48
C ALA A 188 -21.77 -23.35 -18.82
N ASN A 189 -20.63 -23.27 -19.48
CA ASN A 189 -20.35 -24.04 -20.72
C ASN A 189 -20.41 -25.53 -20.44
N ALA A 190 -19.78 -26.02 -19.36
CA ALA A 190 -19.81 -27.44 -19.01
C ALA A 190 -21.24 -27.94 -18.71
N ILE A 191 -22.02 -27.19 -17.93
CA ILE A 191 -23.42 -27.53 -17.60
C ILE A 191 -24.27 -27.51 -18.87
N SER A 192 -24.10 -26.51 -19.73
CA SER A 192 -24.84 -26.44 -21.01
C SER A 192 -24.57 -27.63 -21.93
N SER A 193 -23.32 -28.05 -22.02
CA SER A 193 -22.93 -29.24 -22.82
C SER A 193 -23.64 -30.51 -22.34
N ILE A 194 -23.68 -30.74 -21.02
CA ILE A 194 -24.38 -31.88 -20.40
C ILE A 194 -25.90 -31.81 -20.65
N SER A 195 -26.45 -30.59 -20.71
CA SER A 195 -27.92 -30.39 -20.86
C SER A 195 -28.39 -30.56 -22.33
N ILE A 196 -27.47 -30.50 -23.31
CA ILE A 196 -27.77 -30.62 -24.74
C ILE A 196 -27.67 -32.09 -25.19
N ASP A 197 -26.85 -32.91 -24.54
CA ASP A 197 -26.76 -34.36 -24.75
C ASP A 197 -27.97 -35.09 -24.15
#